data_04d708bdab257f211a2ad17530c2a3c4
#
_entry.id   04d708bdab257f211a2ad17530c2a3c4
#
_cell.length_a   1.000
_cell.length_b   1.000
_cell.length_c   1.000
_cell.angle_alpha   90.00
_cell.angle_beta   90.00
_cell.angle_gamma   90.00
#
_symmetry.space_group_name_H-M   'P 1'
#
loop_
_entity.id
_entity.type
_entity.pdbx_description
1 polymer ?
#
loop_
_entity_poly.entity_id
_entity_poly.type
_entity_poly.pdbx_seq_one_letter_code
_entity_poly.pdbx_strand_id
1 'polypeptide(L)'
;MMNESYQKPPYPARGHIYVCDLGQNPGCIQDGKRPVLVISNNDLCKNAPIVQIAPITSSLKRLDLPGHILLPETEALHRPSMLVLEQMRTVNVSDLGYYCGILRGNDVWNEINNGIKKVLGLWHKNYVPRSSYVRTEQSVTCLCPRCVDYYKNDPSYRVKRLTPPDGAKDDCDRCGAPGFDYLLTESRED
;
A
#
# COMPACT_ATOMS: atom_id res chain seq x y z
N MET A 1 0.07 31.78 -20.31
CA MET A 1 -0.36 30.78 -21.32
C MET A 1 -0.95 29.62 -20.51
N MET A 2 -2.27 29.52 -20.50
CA MET A 2 -2.98 28.40 -19.83
C MET A 2 -2.83 27.19 -20.74
N ASN A 3 -2.12 26.22 -20.24
CA ASN A 3 -1.75 25.02 -20.95
C ASN A 3 -2.96 24.12 -21.16
N GLU A 4 -2.94 23.43 -22.29
CA GLU A 4 -3.91 22.51 -22.82
C GLU A 4 -4.69 21.76 -21.73
N SER A 5 -6.00 22.00 -21.73
CA SER A 5 -6.95 21.34 -20.84
C SER A 5 -6.76 19.81 -20.95
N TYR A 6 -6.18 19.19 -19.93
CA TYR A 6 -6.30 17.74 -19.77
C TYR A 6 -7.79 17.40 -19.83
N GLN A 7 -8.24 16.84 -20.95
CA GLN A 7 -9.62 16.41 -21.07
C GLN A 7 -9.90 15.40 -19.95
N LYS A 8 -10.92 15.70 -19.14
CA LYS A 8 -11.36 14.81 -18.08
C LYS A 8 -11.68 13.45 -18.72
N PRO A 9 -11.05 12.36 -18.29
CA PRO A 9 -11.32 11.03 -18.84
C PRO A 9 -12.78 10.64 -18.56
N PRO A 10 -13.39 9.76 -19.39
CA PRO A 10 -14.79 9.39 -19.29
C PRO A 10 -15.14 8.72 -17.96
N TYR A 11 -14.19 8.08 -17.32
CA TYR A 11 -14.30 7.48 -15.98
C TYR A 11 -12.96 7.61 -15.25
N PRO A 12 -12.98 7.65 -13.89
CA PRO A 12 -11.74 7.62 -13.13
C PRO A 12 -11.04 6.29 -13.32
N ALA A 13 -9.72 6.29 -13.21
CA ALA A 13 -8.90 5.08 -13.26
C ALA A 13 -7.84 5.13 -12.16
N ARG A 14 -7.32 3.96 -11.78
CA ARG A 14 -6.22 3.86 -10.84
C ARG A 14 -5.03 4.71 -11.30
N GLY A 15 -4.55 5.57 -10.41
CA GLY A 15 -3.47 6.49 -10.72
C GLY A 15 -3.92 7.87 -11.17
N HIS A 16 -5.19 8.07 -11.48
CA HIS A 16 -5.69 9.40 -11.77
C HIS A 16 -5.65 10.28 -10.52
N ILE A 17 -5.27 11.53 -10.72
CA ILE A 17 -5.26 12.56 -9.69
C ILE A 17 -6.37 13.56 -10.00
N TYR A 18 -7.23 13.79 -9.02
CA TYR A 18 -8.33 14.76 -9.08
C TYR A 18 -8.25 15.73 -7.92
N VAL A 19 -8.79 16.93 -8.08
CA VAL A 19 -9.16 17.77 -6.93
C VAL A 19 -10.49 17.25 -6.38
N CYS A 20 -10.54 16.96 -5.09
CA CYS A 20 -11.77 16.56 -4.40
C CYS A 20 -11.97 17.45 -3.17
N ASP A 21 -13.21 17.81 -2.89
CA ASP A 21 -13.58 18.47 -1.64
C ASP A 21 -13.81 17.41 -0.57
N LEU A 22 -12.93 17.36 0.41
CA LEU A 22 -12.98 16.38 1.50
C LEU A 22 -13.87 16.84 2.65
N GLY A 23 -14.54 17.98 2.52
CA GLY A 23 -15.37 18.57 3.55
C GLY A 23 -14.54 19.24 4.65
N GLN A 24 -15.22 19.52 5.78
CA GLN A 24 -14.58 20.03 6.99
C GLN A 24 -14.42 18.86 7.99
N ASN A 25 -13.18 18.60 8.37
CA ASN A 25 -12.87 17.51 9.30
C ASN A 25 -12.10 18.08 10.50
N PRO A 26 -12.47 17.76 11.72
CA PRO A 26 -11.73 18.20 12.89
C PRO A 26 -10.40 17.46 13.07
N GLY A 27 -9.41 18.14 13.64
CA GLY A 27 -8.16 17.54 14.07
C GLY A 27 -7.18 17.22 12.96
N CYS A 28 -6.68 15.99 12.90
CA CYS A 28 -5.62 15.58 11.96
C CYS A 28 -6.14 15.01 10.65
N ILE A 29 -7.45 14.88 10.48
CA ILE A 29 -8.04 14.36 9.25
C ILE A 29 -7.91 15.42 8.15
N GLN A 30 -7.47 14.99 6.97
CA GLN A 30 -7.34 15.87 5.81
C GLN A 30 -8.71 16.41 5.39
N ASP A 31 -8.80 17.72 5.17
CA ASP A 31 -10.02 18.45 4.89
C ASP A 31 -9.89 19.42 3.69
N GLY A 32 -10.99 20.05 3.31
CA GLY A 32 -11.07 21.03 2.25
C GLY A 32 -10.74 20.48 0.86
N LYS A 33 -10.63 21.38 -0.10
CA LYS A 33 -10.31 21.04 -1.50
C LYS A 33 -8.83 20.76 -1.67
N ARG A 34 -8.51 19.55 -2.14
CA ARG A 34 -7.12 19.14 -2.36
C ARG A 34 -6.98 18.04 -3.39
N PRO A 35 -5.76 17.83 -3.92
CA PRO A 35 -5.50 16.68 -4.78
C PRO A 35 -5.70 15.36 -4.04
N VAL A 36 -6.27 14.39 -4.73
CA VAL A 36 -6.46 13.02 -4.26
C VAL A 36 -6.03 12.04 -5.35
N LEU A 37 -5.43 10.93 -4.96
CA LEU A 37 -5.06 9.85 -5.86
C LEU A 37 -6.15 8.77 -5.85
N VAL A 38 -6.63 8.36 -7.02
CA VAL A 38 -7.51 7.18 -7.16
C VAL A 38 -6.68 5.92 -6.98
N ILE A 39 -7.03 5.11 -5.97
CA ILE A 39 -6.36 3.86 -5.62
C ILE A 39 -7.18 2.61 -5.90
N SER A 40 -8.47 2.73 -6.20
CA SER A 40 -9.31 1.64 -6.68
C SER A 40 -8.74 0.96 -7.91
N ASN A 41 -9.00 -0.34 -8.07
CA ASN A 41 -8.70 -1.00 -9.33
C ASN A 41 -9.60 -0.49 -10.48
N ASN A 42 -9.18 -0.74 -11.72
CA ASN A 42 -9.87 -0.21 -12.88
C ASN A 42 -11.26 -0.83 -13.11
N ASP A 43 -11.48 -2.06 -12.67
CA ASP A 43 -12.79 -2.72 -12.80
C ASP A 43 -13.82 -2.07 -11.88
N LEU A 44 -13.42 -1.73 -10.64
CA LEU A 44 -14.27 -0.96 -9.73
C LEU A 44 -14.53 0.44 -10.31
N CYS A 45 -13.50 1.11 -10.80
CA CYS A 45 -13.63 2.46 -11.37
C CYS A 45 -14.60 2.56 -12.55
N LYS A 46 -14.70 1.49 -13.35
CA LYS A 46 -15.60 1.44 -14.50
C LYS A 46 -17.06 1.12 -14.13
N ASN A 47 -17.25 0.29 -13.13
CA ASN A 47 -18.54 -0.38 -12.88
C ASN A 47 -19.26 0.13 -11.61
N ALA A 48 -18.59 0.93 -10.77
CA ALA A 48 -19.19 1.46 -9.56
C ALA A 48 -19.32 2.99 -9.58
N PRO A 49 -20.35 3.57 -8.95
CA PRO A 49 -20.51 5.02 -8.81
C PRO A 49 -19.58 5.61 -7.72
N ILE A 50 -18.76 4.79 -7.11
CA ILE A 50 -17.83 5.14 -6.02
C ILE A 50 -16.40 4.72 -6.35
N VAL A 51 -15.43 5.41 -5.76
CA VAL A 51 -14.00 5.07 -5.84
C VAL A 51 -13.33 5.26 -4.49
N GLN A 52 -12.25 4.53 -4.26
CA GLN A 52 -11.36 4.78 -3.13
C GLN A 52 -10.26 5.73 -3.54
N ILE A 53 -10.04 6.73 -2.70
CA ILE A 53 -9.01 7.76 -2.89
C ILE A 53 -8.10 7.83 -1.67
N ALA A 54 -6.88 8.33 -1.88
CA ALA A 54 -5.98 8.75 -0.81
C ALA A 54 -5.65 10.25 -1.00
N PRO A 55 -5.71 11.06 0.08
CA PRO A 55 -5.39 12.47 0.03
C PRO A 55 -3.91 12.72 -0.26
N ILE A 56 -3.64 13.79 -0.99
CA ILE A 56 -2.29 14.29 -1.27
C ILE A 56 -2.11 15.63 -0.55
N THR A 57 -0.96 15.83 0.07
CA THR A 57 -0.59 17.08 0.76
C THR A 57 0.81 17.53 0.38
N SER A 58 1.03 18.84 0.30
CA SER A 58 2.36 19.44 0.16
C SER A 58 3.06 19.64 1.51
N SER A 59 2.37 19.39 2.62
CA SER A 59 2.98 19.41 3.96
C SER A 59 3.68 18.09 4.23
N LEU A 60 5.00 18.08 4.00
CA LEU A 60 5.83 16.87 4.17
C LEU A 60 6.18 16.69 5.65
N LYS A 61 5.39 15.90 6.36
CA LYS A 61 5.59 15.60 7.78
C LYS A 61 5.61 14.08 7.98
N ARG A 62 6.44 13.63 8.92
CA ARG A 62 6.47 12.24 9.34
C ARG A 62 6.61 11.25 8.16
N LEU A 63 7.58 11.49 7.27
CA LEU A 63 7.93 10.57 6.18
C LEU A 63 8.46 9.21 6.68
N ASP A 64 8.69 9.09 7.99
CA ASP A 64 9.00 7.84 8.69
C ASP A 64 7.80 6.90 8.83
N LEU A 65 6.57 7.40 8.65
CA LEU A 65 5.37 6.57 8.74
C LEU A 65 5.15 5.75 7.46
N PRO A 66 4.78 4.47 7.58
CA PRO A 66 4.64 3.57 6.43
C PRO A 66 3.49 3.95 5.49
N GLY A 67 2.55 4.77 5.94
CA GLY A 67 1.44 5.30 5.14
C GLY A 67 1.75 6.61 4.42
N HIS A 68 2.91 7.22 4.67
CA HIS A 68 3.34 8.48 4.09
C HIS A 68 4.28 8.24 2.93
N ILE A 69 3.80 8.33 1.70
CA ILE A 69 4.58 8.06 0.49
C ILE A 69 4.94 9.38 -0.19
N LEU A 70 6.22 9.65 -0.35
CA LEU A 70 6.70 10.81 -1.11
C LEU A 70 6.38 10.59 -2.59
N LEU A 71 5.66 11.53 -3.19
CA LEU A 71 5.32 11.48 -4.61
C LEU A 71 6.33 12.29 -5.43
N PRO A 72 6.74 11.79 -6.60
CA PRO A 72 7.58 12.54 -7.52
C PRO A 72 6.85 13.80 -8.00
N GLU A 73 7.60 14.84 -8.32
CA GLU A 73 7.06 15.99 -9.06
C GLU A 73 6.61 15.55 -10.44
N THR A 74 5.41 15.94 -10.80
CA THR A 74 4.79 15.61 -12.08
C THR A 74 4.02 16.84 -12.59
N GLU A 75 3.57 16.80 -13.83
CA GLU A 75 2.69 17.85 -14.36
C GLU A 75 1.38 17.99 -13.56
N ALA A 76 0.95 16.93 -12.87
CA ALA A 76 -0.23 16.92 -12.00
C ALA A 76 0.06 17.50 -10.60
N LEU A 77 1.32 17.49 -10.17
CA LEU A 77 1.76 17.89 -8.83
C LEU A 77 2.97 18.84 -8.97
N HIS A 78 2.69 20.13 -9.03
CA HIS A 78 3.69 21.19 -9.30
C HIS A 78 4.65 21.46 -8.12
N ARG A 79 4.64 20.64 -7.08
CA ARG A 79 5.52 20.73 -5.91
C ARG A 79 5.68 19.36 -5.26
N PRO A 80 6.77 19.14 -4.50
CA PRO A 80 6.92 17.95 -3.71
C PRO A 80 5.68 17.71 -2.85
N SER A 81 5.13 16.53 -2.93
CA SER A 81 3.87 16.17 -2.27
C SER A 81 3.97 14.79 -1.65
N MET A 82 3.10 14.54 -0.70
CA MET A 82 3.04 13.27 0.04
C MET A 82 1.62 12.71 -0.04
N LEU A 83 1.52 11.42 -0.34
CA LEU A 83 0.30 10.65 -0.24
C LEU A 83 0.11 10.17 1.20
N VAL A 84 -1.10 10.28 1.73
CA VAL A 84 -1.43 9.93 3.11
C VAL A 84 -2.38 8.73 3.10
N LEU A 85 -1.80 7.52 3.13
CA LEU A 85 -2.54 6.27 2.95
C LEU A 85 -3.43 5.89 4.13
N GLU A 86 -3.07 6.27 5.35
CA GLU A 86 -3.92 6.04 6.53
C GLU A 86 -5.22 6.84 6.51
N GLN A 87 -5.34 7.79 5.59
CA GLN A 87 -6.55 8.58 5.39
C GLN A 87 -7.31 8.22 4.11
N MET A 88 -7.06 7.02 3.59
CA MET A 88 -7.84 6.49 2.48
C MET A 88 -9.33 6.50 2.81
N ARG A 89 -10.15 6.88 1.83
CA ARG A 89 -11.61 6.90 1.99
C ARG A 89 -12.32 6.61 0.68
N THR A 90 -13.59 6.26 0.78
CA THR A 90 -14.49 6.13 -0.37
C THR A 90 -15.19 7.47 -0.62
N VAL A 91 -15.27 7.85 -1.89
CA VAL A 91 -16.05 9.03 -2.36
C VAL A 91 -16.90 8.64 -3.57
N ASN A 92 -17.96 9.42 -3.86
CA ASN A 92 -18.67 9.23 -5.10
C ASN A 92 -17.84 9.73 -6.27
N VAL A 93 -18.01 9.12 -7.44
CA VAL A 93 -17.35 9.59 -8.68
C VAL A 93 -17.77 11.02 -9.02
N SER A 94 -19.02 11.42 -8.65
CA SER A 94 -19.51 12.79 -8.81
C SER A 94 -18.76 13.83 -7.99
N ASP A 95 -18.13 13.43 -6.87
CA ASP A 95 -17.41 14.32 -5.98
C ASP A 95 -15.97 14.59 -6.46
N LEU A 96 -15.52 13.86 -7.49
CA LEU A 96 -14.27 14.10 -8.19
C LEU A 96 -14.39 15.32 -9.10
N GLY A 97 -13.77 16.41 -8.71
CA GLY A 97 -13.78 17.66 -9.45
C GLY A 97 -12.80 17.70 -10.62
N TYR A 98 -11.87 18.65 -10.59
CA TYR A 98 -10.90 18.86 -11.68
C TYR A 98 -9.91 17.69 -11.78
N TYR A 99 -9.70 17.20 -13.01
CA TYR A 99 -8.68 16.19 -13.30
C TYR A 99 -7.31 16.86 -13.46
N CYS A 100 -6.35 16.48 -12.62
CA CYS A 100 -5.01 17.05 -12.59
C CYS A 100 -4.02 16.29 -13.47
N GLY A 101 -4.24 14.99 -13.71
CA GLY A 101 -3.33 14.13 -14.45
C GLY A 101 -3.24 12.72 -13.88
N ILE A 102 -2.15 12.04 -14.20
CA ILE A 102 -1.95 10.64 -13.83
C ILE A 102 -0.58 10.43 -13.17
N LEU A 103 -0.54 9.70 -12.07
CA LEU A 103 0.68 9.22 -11.44
C LEU A 103 1.18 7.97 -12.18
N ARG A 104 2.41 8.05 -12.70
CA ARG A 104 3.10 6.97 -13.42
C ARG A 104 4.36 6.55 -12.67
N GLY A 105 4.86 5.37 -12.96
CA GLY A 105 6.11 4.83 -12.42
C GLY A 105 5.88 3.58 -11.56
N ASN A 106 6.60 2.49 -11.89
CA ASN A 106 6.46 1.23 -11.17
C ASN A 106 6.96 1.34 -9.72
N ASP A 107 8.04 2.09 -9.49
CA ASP A 107 8.66 2.20 -8.16
C ASP A 107 7.72 2.86 -7.17
N VAL A 108 7.14 4.01 -7.53
CA VAL A 108 6.16 4.70 -6.68
C VAL A 108 4.91 3.86 -6.43
N TRP A 109 4.46 3.07 -7.43
CA TRP A 109 3.33 2.16 -7.24
C TRP A 109 3.66 0.98 -6.33
N ASN A 110 4.89 0.47 -6.37
CA ASN A 110 5.36 -0.54 -5.42
C ASN A 110 5.36 0.00 -3.99
N GLU A 111 5.85 1.23 -3.79
CA GLU A 111 5.79 1.90 -2.48
C GLU A 111 4.36 2.10 -2.00
N ILE A 112 3.45 2.59 -2.86
CA ILE A 112 2.04 2.78 -2.54
C ILE A 112 1.38 1.45 -2.15
N ASN A 113 1.57 0.39 -2.95
CA ASN A 113 0.99 -0.92 -2.68
C ASN A 113 1.50 -1.50 -1.36
N ASN A 114 2.79 -1.36 -1.07
CA ASN A 114 3.38 -1.80 0.18
C ASN A 114 2.89 -0.94 1.36
N GLY A 115 2.75 0.37 1.17
CA GLY A 115 2.15 1.27 2.16
C GLY A 115 0.71 0.88 2.50
N ILE A 116 -0.12 0.59 1.50
CA ILE A 116 -1.52 0.12 1.69
C ILE A 116 -1.53 -1.17 2.52
N LYS A 117 -0.69 -2.14 2.18
CA LYS A 117 -0.58 -3.41 2.93
C LYS A 117 -0.21 -3.14 4.40
N LYS A 118 0.75 -2.25 4.65
CA LYS A 118 1.19 -1.89 6.00
C LYS A 118 0.10 -1.18 6.80
N VAL A 119 -0.55 -0.18 6.22
CA VAL A 119 -1.63 0.59 6.87
C VAL A 119 -2.83 -0.29 7.22
N LEU A 120 -3.18 -1.24 6.34
CA LEU A 120 -4.30 -2.15 6.56
C LEU A 120 -3.92 -3.41 7.37
N GLY A 121 -2.66 -3.53 7.81
CA GLY A 121 -2.20 -4.73 8.52
C GLY A 121 -2.10 -5.98 7.65
N LEU A 122 -2.16 -5.86 6.34
CA LEU A 122 -2.08 -6.98 5.39
C LEU A 122 -0.63 -7.44 5.16
N TRP A 123 0.32 -6.74 5.74
CA TRP A 123 1.74 -7.06 5.67
C TRP A 123 2.13 -8.28 6.52
N HIS A 124 1.32 -8.60 7.53
CA HIS A 124 1.54 -9.79 8.33
C HIS A 124 1.04 -11.01 7.56
N LYS A 125 1.94 -11.85 7.09
CA LYS A 125 1.64 -13.14 6.45
C LYS A 125 0.76 -14.07 7.28
N ASN A 126 0.46 -13.71 8.52
CA ASN A 126 -0.29 -14.51 9.49
C ASN A 126 -1.51 -13.78 10.05
N TYR A 127 -2.25 -13.01 9.24
CA TYR A 127 -3.61 -12.67 9.66
C TYR A 127 -4.49 -13.92 9.52
N VAL A 128 -4.43 -14.77 10.51
CA VAL A 128 -5.46 -15.78 10.76
C VAL A 128 -6.51 -15.09 11.60
N PRO A 129 -7.76 -14.92 11.14
CA PRO A 129 -8.82 -14.36 11.96
C PRO A 129 -8.87 -15.08 13.30
N ARG A 130 -8.97 -14.37 14.40
CA ARG A 130 -9.01 -14.95 15.77
C ARG A 130 -10.05 -16.06 15.95
N SER A 131 -11.06 -16.13 15.08
CA SER A 131 -12.11 -17.16 15.06
C SER A 131 -11.65 -18.51 14.46
N SER A 132 -10.49 -18.59 13.81
CA SER A 132 -9.98 -19.80 13.19
C SER A 132 -8.72 -20.36 13.89
N TYR A 133 -8.48 -19.98 15.16
CA TYR A 133 -7.40 -20.59 15.94
C TYR A 133 -7.66 -22.09 16.21
N VAL A 134 -7.51 -22.90 15.20
CA VAL A 134 -6.89 -24.19 15.40
C VAL A 134 -5.39 -23.86 15.52
N ARG A 135 -4.80 -24.07 16.69
CA ARG A 135 -3.36 -23.96 16.88
C ARG A 135 -2.66 -24.95 15.93
N THR A 136 -2.40 -24.50 14.71
CA THR A 136 -1.41 -25.17 13.87
C THR A 136 -0.08 -24.55 14.24
N GLU A 137 0.80 -25.36 14.80
CA GLU A 137 2.17 -25.03 15.22
C GLU A 137 3.08 -24.66 14.03
N GLN A 138 2.48 -24.31 12.90
CA GLN A 138 3.17 -24.02 11.64
C GLN A 138 2.86 -22.61 11.17
N SER A 139 3.88 -21.81 10.92
CA SER A 139 3.76 -20.48 10.33
C SER A 139 4.51 -20.38 9.01
N VAL A 140 3.92 -19.75 8.01
CA VAL A 140 4.61 -19.40 6.76
C VAL A 140 5.17 -17.99 6.91
N THR A 141 6.48 -17.84 6.72
CA THR A 141 7.21 -16.60 6.94
C THR A 141 8.15 -16.35 5.76
N CYS A 142 8.18 -15.14 5.22
CA CYS A 142 9.18 -14.76 4.23
C CYS A 142 10.47 -14.36 4.93
N LEU A 143 11.57 -15.01 4.57
CA LEU A 143 12.88 -14.75 5.17
C LEU A 143 13.95 -14.60 4.08
N CYS A 144 14.79 -13.58 4.23
CA CYS A 144 16.01 -13.48 3.45
C CYS A 144 17.03 -14.54 3.92
N PRO A 145 18.08 -14.84 3.13
CA PRO A 145 19.08 -15.85 3.51
C PRO A 145 19.69 -15.61 4.89
N ARG A 146 19.87 -14.36 5.28
CA ARG A 146 20.45 -13.98 6.58
C ARG A 146 19.48 -14.24 7.74
N CYS A 147 18.19 -13.97 7.55
CA CYS A 147 17.19 -14.14 8.60
C CYS A 147 16.75 -15.61 8.73
N VAL A 148 16.77 -16.40 7.66
CA VAL A 148 16.46 -17.82 7.74
C VAL A 148 17.49 -18.60 8.53
N ASP A 149 18.76 -18.19 8.48
CA ASP A 149 19.85 -18.85 9.24
C ASP A 149 19.66 -18.70 10.75
N TYR A 150 19.03 -17.61 11.21
CA TYR A 150 18.66 -17.46 12.61
C TYR A 150 17.72 -18.59 13.08
N TYR A 151 16.69 -18.89 12.31
CA TYR A 151 15.73 -19.96 12.65
C TYR A 151 16.29 -21.37 12.41
N LYS A 152 17.19 -21.54 11.43
CA LYS A 152 17.86 -22.84 11.19
C LYS A 152 18.82 -23.22 12.31
N ASN A 153 19.42 -22.23 12.95
CA ASN A 153 20.36 -22.43 14.06
C ASN A 153 19.68 -22.57 15.42
N ASP A 154 18.35 -22.36 15.48
CA ASP A 154 17.56 -22.52 16.69
C ASP A 154 16.90 -23.90 16.68
N PRO A 155 17.25 -24.81 17.64
CA PRO A 155 16.71 -26.17 17.69
C PRO A 155 15.21 -26.22 17.94
N SER A 156 14.60 -25.13 18.44
CA SER A 156 13.16 -25.01 18.66
C SER A 156 12.37 -24.88 17.34
N TYR A 157 13.04 -24.70 16.20
CA TYR A 157 12.39 -24.53 14.91
C TYR A 157 12.84 -25.54 13.87
N ARG A 158 11.88 -26.06 13.11
CA ARG A 158 12.12 -26.74 11.83
C ARG A 158 11.74 -25.80 10.69
N VAL A 159 12.68 -25.61 9.75
CA VAL A 159 12.55 -24.65 8.65
C VAL A 159 12.50 -25.38 7.32
N LYS A 160 11.39 -25.25 6.59
CA LYS A 160 11.23 -25.83 5.24
C LYS A 160 10.97 -24.70 4.23
N ARG A 161 11.79 -24.60 3.18
CA ARG A 161 11.54 -23.65 2.09
C ARG A 161 10.31 -24.08 1.29
N LEU A 162 9.41 -23.12 1.02
CA LEU A 162 8.20 -23.31 0.22
C LEU A 162 8.35 -22.73 -1.19
N THR A 163 9.03 -21.57 -1.31
CA THR A 163 9.28 -20.96 -2.62
C THR A 163 10.26 -21.81 -3.41
N PRO A 164 9.97 -22.18 -4.69
CA PRO A 164 10.92 -22.82 -5.58
C PRO A 164 12.22 -22.00 -5.73
N PRO A 165 13.36 -22.61 -6.12
CA PRO A 165 14.63 -21.90 -6.29
C PRO A 165 14.58 -20.71 -7.26
N ASP A 166 13.73 -20.81 -8.29
CA ASP A 166 13.44 -19.84 -9.35
C ASP A 166 12.21 -18.97 -9.05
N GLY A 167 11.57 -19.15 -7.88
CA GLY A 167 10.40 -18.40 -7.47
C GLY A 167 10.70 -16.93 -7.19
N ALA A 168 9.67 -16.10 -7.32
CA ALA A 168 9.75 -14.67 -7.03
C ALA A 168 10.19 -14.43 -5.58
N LYS A 169 11.07 -13.44 -5.38
CA LYS A 169 11.43 -12.93 -4.06
C LYS A 169 10.35 -11.98 -3.56
N ASP A 170 10.08 -12.04 -2.26
CA ASP A 170 9.24 -11.09 -1.55
C ASP A 170 10.08 -10.43 -0.45
N ASP A 171 9.53 -9.44 0.25
CA ASP A 171 10.25 -8.78 1.31
C ASP A 171 10.29 -9.67 2.58
N CYS A 172 11.45 -9.76 3.19
CA CYS A 172 11.66 -10.49 4.43
C CYS A 172 10.85 -9.89 5.58
N ASP A 173 10.01 -10.68 6.24
CA ASP A 173 9.15 -10.26 7.35
C ASP A 173 9.95 -9.72 8.56
N ARG A 174 11.23 -10.03 8.65
CA ARG A 174 12.09 -9.61 9.76
C ARG A 174 12.90 -8.33 9.47
N CYS A 175 13.38 -8.14 8.24
CA CYS A 175 14.29 -7.03 7.94
C CYS A 175 14.01 -6.30 6.62
N GLY A 176 12.98 -6.70 5.84
CA GLY A 176 12.61 -6.05 4.60
C GLY A 176 13.51 -6.33 3.39
N ALA A 177 14.57 -7.13 3.54
CA ALA A 177 15.43 -7.52 2.42
C ALA A 177 14.73 -8.59 1.55
N PRO A 178 15.09 -8.71 0.25
CA PRO A 178 14.50 -9.74 -0.61
C PRO A 178 14.66 -11.15 -0.03
N GLY A 179 13.56 -11.88 0.10
CA GLY A 179 13.49 -13.18 0.76
C GLY A 179 12.61 -14.18 0.01
N PHE A 180 12.41 -15.34 0.64
CA PHE A 180 11.61 -16.45 0.12
C PHE A 180 10.71 -16.98 1.23
N ASP A 181 9.63 -17.66 0.86
CA ASP A 181 8.72 -18.26 1.82
C ASP A 181 9.28 -19.54 2.44
N TYR A 182 9.17 -19.62 3.76
CA TYR A 182 9.53 -20.79 4.55
C TYR A 182 8.38 -21.17 5.47
N LEU A 183 8.19 -22.48 5.64
CA LEU A 183 7.36 -23.02 6.70
C LEU A 183 8.24 -23.13 7.94
N LEU A 184 7.86 -22.46 9.01
CA LEU A 184 8.44 -22.61 10.34
C LEU A 184 7.52 -23.49 11.16
N THR A 185 8.07 -24.53 11.76
CA THR A 185 7.37 -25.42 12.69
C THR A 185 8.11 -25.40 14.01
N GLU A 186 7.42 -25.03 15.09
CA GLU A 186 7.99 -25.11 16.44
C GLU A 186 8.12 -26.59 16.84
N SER A 187 9.32 -26.98 17.27
CA SER A 187 9.56 -28.32 17.85
C SER A 187 9.19 -28.25 19.32
N ARG A 188 8.14 -28.94 19.75
CA ARG A 188 7.92 -29.15 21.19
C ARG A 188 8.98 -30.14 21.67
N GLU A 189 9.69 -29.79 22.73
CA GLU A 189 10.32 -30.79 23.57
C GLU A 189 9.18 -31.53 24.33
N ASP A 190 9.07 -32.84 24.08
CA ASP A 190 8.26 -33.75 24.88
C ASP A 190 8.95 -34.00 26.24
#